data_9d09a0a8f5588ddd8feff9409e4e2ee9
#
_entry.id   9d09a0a8f5588ddd8feff9409e4e2ee9
#
_cell.length_a   1.000
_cell.length_b   1.000
_cell.length_c   1.000
_cell.angle_alpha   90.00
_cell.angle_beta   90.00
_cell.angle_gamma   90.00
#
_symmetry.space_group_name_H-M   'P 1'
#
loop_
_entity.id
_entity.type
_entity.pdbx_description
1 polymer ?
#
loop_
_entity_poly.entity_id
_entity_poly.type
_entity_poly.pdbx_seq_one_letter_code
_entity_poly.pdbx_strand_id
1 'polypeptide(L)'
;RRTAAVEPPTGPEASAAASNDAVSTEDAPDLTATATITLLDSVLFEEVIAPGVPVLDQEQVHAIRGLGRPQIFERLCDMLFASAPEALRRIGAALEAGEFEAAGAAAHSLKSAVNNLGGRRLAEQLDVFENAVREQADPQAVRRAASGLKQAYAQLETALRGQTERSTGT
;
A
#
# COMPACT_ATOMS: atom_id res chain seq x y z
N ARG A 1 1.16 59.93 32.75
CA ARG A 1 1.61 61.01 31.84
C ARG A 1 1.83 60.38 30.45
N ARG A 2 0.89 60.70 29.61
CA ARG A 2 0.91 61.39 28.31
C ARG A 2 1.43 60.48 27.20
N THR A 3 0.47 60.03 26.39
CA THR A 3 0.00 60.58 25.08
C THR A 3 1.08 60.67 24.01
N ALA A 4 0.88 59.98 22.90
CA ALA A 4 0.35 60.63 21.71
C ALA A 4 0.12 59.58 20.59
N ALA A 5 -1.05 59.68 20.02
CA ALA A 5 -1.48 59.18 18.76
C ALA A 5 -0.80 59.95 17.61
N VAL A 6 -0.53 59.31 16.47
CA VAL A 6 -0.52 59.97 15.15
C VAL A 6 -1.05 58.99 14.15
N GLU A 7 -2.15 59.39 13.53
CA GLU A 7 -2.81 58.84 12.37
C GLU A 7 -2.13 59.28 11.04
N PRO A 8 -2.63 58.81 9.88
CA PRO A 8 -1.89 58.60 8.64
C PRO A 8 -1.93 59.79 7.66
N PRO A 9 -1.42 59.63 6.47
CA PRO A 9 -2.06 60.29 5.32
C PRO A 9 -2.40 59.36 4.15
N THR A 10 -3.59 59.59 3.74
CA THR A 10 -4.32 59.33 2.48
C THR A 10 -3.56 59.64 1.21
N GLY A 11 -3.84 58.80 0.17
CA GLY A 11 -3.78 58.78 -1.25
C GLY A 11 -3.37 60.03 -2.09
N PRO A 12 -3.52 60.09 -3.40
CA PRO A 12 -4.55 59.51 -4.28
C PRO A 12 -4.09 58.92 -5.63
N GLU A 13 -5.05 58.21 -6.26
CA GLU A 13 -5.49 58.21 -7.69
C GLU A 13 -4.48 58.51 -8.83
N ALA A 14 -4.44 57.71 -9.87
CA ALA A 14 -5.29 57.70 -11.03
C ALA A 14 -4.73 56.80 -12.13
N SER A 15 -5.62 56.00 -12.69
CA SER A 15 -6.09 56.04 -14.07
C SER A 15 -5.37 55.27 -15.16
N ALA A 16 -6.20 54.55 -15.83
CA ALA A 16 -6.36 54.24 -17.24
C ALA A 16 -5.82 52.92 -17.75
N ALA A 17 -6.73 52.00 -17.88
CA ALA A 17 -7.32 51.51 -19.15
C ALA A 17 -6.33 51.04 -20.21
N ALA A 18 -6.39 49.75 -20.52
CA ALA A 18 -6.55 49.27 -21.88
C ALA A 18 -6.91 47.79 -21.88
N SER A 19 -8.02 47.52 -22.51
CA SER A 19 -8.57 46.23 -22.93
C SER A 19 -7.59 45.46 -23.80
N ASN A 20 -7.61 44.14 -23.68
CA ASN A 20 -7.72 43.13 -24.73
C ASN A 20 -7.92 41.80 -24.07
N ASP A 21 -9.09 41.30 -24.13
CA ASP A 21 -9.79 40.45 -25.08
C ASP A 21 -9.07 39.13 -25.41
N ALA A 22 -9.84 38.11 -25.09
CA ALA A 22 -9.94 36.80 -25.71
C ALA A 22 -8.78 35.81 -25.45
N VAL A 23 -9.05 34.74 -24.84
CA VAL A 23 -9.42 33.45 -25.42
C VAL A 23 -9.47 32.43 -24.27
N SER A 24 -10.65 31.98 -24.00
CA SER A 24 -10.92 30.72 -23.37
C SER A 24 -10.15 29.61 -24.07
N THR A 25 -9.32 28.90 -23.34
CA THR A 25 -8.97 27.54 -23.73
C THR A 25 -9.26 26.67 -22.55
N GLU A 26 -10.26 25.84 -22.73
CA GLU A 26 -10.78 24.84 -21.86
C GLU A 26 -9.65 24.05 -21.22
N ASP A 27 -9.60 24.11 -19.91
CA ASP A 27 -8.79 23.22 -19.06
C ASP A 27 -9.50 21.85 -19.05
N ALA A 28 -9.20 21.04 -20.05
CA ALA A 28 -9.52 19.62 -20.03
C ALA A 28 -8.50 18.96 -19.10
N PRO A 29 -8.93 18.27 -18.03
CA PRO A 29 -8.02 17.55 -17.19
C PRO A 29 -7.31 16.48 -18.04
N ASP A 30 -6.00 16.56 -18.07
CA ASP A 30 -5.12 15.61 -18.76
C ASP A 30 -5.23 14.22 -18.11
N LEU A 31 -6.19 13.43 -18.60
CA LEU A 31 -6.43 12.05 -18.18
C LEU A 31 -5.27 11.11 -18.58
N THR A 32 -4.35 11.58 -19.43
CA THR A 32 -3.18 10.81 -19.87
C THR A 32 -2.09 10.75 -18.81
N ALA A 33 -1.92 11.82 -18.03
CA ALA A 33 -0.91 11.86 -16.96
C ALA A 33 -1.23 10.89 -15.83
N THR A 34 -2.51 10.79 -15.45
CA THR A 34 -2.94 9.89 -14.36
C THR A 34 -2.82 8.41 -14.76
N ALA A 35 -3.14 8.06 -16.01
CA ALA A 35 -3.00 6.71 -16.52
C ALA A 35 -1.53 6.29 -16.65
N THR A 36 -0.65 7.21 -17.06
CA THR A 36 0.78 6.95 -17.19
C THR A 36 1.46 6.77 -15.85
N ILE A 37 1.07 7.53 -14.83
CA ILE A 37 1.59 7.39 -13.45
C ILE A 37 1.15 6.04 -12.86
N THR A 38 -0.09 5.62 -13.09
CA THR A 38 -0.59 4.31 -12.59
C THR A 38 0.11 3.13 -13.28
N LEU A 39 0.43 3.23 -14.58
CA LEU A 39 1.16 2.20 -15.31
C LEU A 39 2.63 2.14 -14.92
N LEU A 40 3.28 3.29 -14.71
CA LEU A 40 4.67 3.36 -14.23
C LEU A 40 4.80 2.84 -12.80
N ASP A 41 3.84 3.12 -11.93
CA ASP A 41 3.80 2.60 -10.56
C ASP A 41 3.66 1.06 -10.54
N SER A 42 2.87 0.51 -11.46
CA SER A 42 2.72 -0.94 -11.61
C SER A 42 3.96 -1.63 -12.17
N VAL A 43 4.71 -0.98 -13.06
CA VAL A 43 5.92 -1.55 -13.68
C VAL A 43 7.13 -1.42 -12.75
N LEU A 44 7.25 -0.33 -12.00
CA LEU A 44 8.34 -0.13 -11.02
C LEU A 44 8.18 -1.03 -9.78
N PHE A 45 6.98 -1.56 -9.56
CA PHE A 45 6.68 -2.39 -8.40
C PHE A 45 7.17 -3.83 -8.53
N GLU A 46 7.28 -4.35 -9.76
CA GLU A 46 7.78 -5.71 -10.01
C GLU A 46 9.28 -5.84 -9.76
N GLU A 47 10.00 -4.72 -9.63
CA GLU A 47 11.46 -4.68 -9.46
C GLU A 47 11.92 -4.78 -8.00
N VAL A 48 11.03 -4.62 -7.02
CA VAL A 48 11.38 -4.68 -5.57
C VAL A 48 11.46 -6.13 -5.07
N ILE A 49 10.84 -7.07 -5.79
CA ILE A 49 10.93 -8.50 -5.45
C ILE A 49 11.75 -9.20 -6.53
N ALA A 50 12.70 -10.03 -6.11
CA ALA A 50 13.48 -10.84 -7.02
C ALA A 50 12.56 -11.58 -8.02
N PRO A 51 12.77 -11.44 -9.33
CA PRO A 51 11.98 -12.15 -10.32
C PRO A 51 12.12 -13.64 -10.08
N GLY A 52 11.00 -14.33 -9.80
CA GLY A 52 11.00 -15.77 -9.56
C GLY A 52 10.50 -16.22 -8.19
N VAL A 53 10.22 -15.32 -7.26
CA VAL A 53 9.63 -15.71 -5.97
C VAL A 53 8.21 -16.22 -6.19
N PRO A 54 7.91 -17.49 -5.87
CA PRO A 54 6.57 -18.04 -6.04
C PRO A 54 5.59 -17.35 -5.08
N VAL A 55 4.33 -17.21 -5.52
CA VAL A 55 3.26 -16.68 -4.66
C VAL A 55 3.07 -17.58 -3.44
N LEU A 56 3.14 -18.91 -3.65
CA LEU A 56 2.85 -19.91 -2.63
C LEU A 56 3.92 -21.00 -2.65
N ASP A 57 4.40 -21.38 -1.46
CA ASP A 57 5.27 -22.53 -1.25
C ASP A 57 4.43 -23.81 -1.30
N GLN A 58 4.55 -24.55 -2.41
CA GLN A 58 3.76 -25.78 -2.63
C GLN A 58 4.17 -26.90 -1.66
N GLU A 59 5.44 -26.96 -1.29
CA GLU A 59 5.92 -28.00 -0.37
C GLU A 59 5.33 -27.79 1.03
N GLN A 60 5.32 -26.52 1.50
CA GLN A 60 4.73 -26.17 2.78
C GLN A 60 3.22 -26.42 2.80
N VAL A 61 2.50 -26.04 1.75
CA VAL A 61 1.07 -26.34 1.60
C VAL A 61 0.83 -27.84 1.65
N HIS A 62 1.63 -28.60 0.92
CA HIS A 62 1.52 -30.05 0.90
C HIS A 62 1.79 -30.66 2.29
N ALA A 63 2.80 -30.18 2.98
CA ALA A 63 3.12 -30.61 4.34
C ALA A 63 1.97 -30.36 5.33
N ILE A 64 1.35 -29.17 5.29
CA ILE A 64 0.22 -28.82 6.16
C ILE A 64 -0.97 -29.74 5.85
N ARG A 65 -1.28 -29.98 4.59
CA ARG A 65 -2.37 -30.87 4.16
C ARG A 65 -2.08 -32.34 4.51
N GLY A 66 -0.81 -32.74 4.45
CA GLY A 66 -0.34 -34.09 4.79
C GLY A 66 -0.43 -34.44 6.27
N LEU A 67 -0.75 -33.48 7.18
CA LEU A 67 -0.99 -33.74 8.59
C LEU A 67 -2.26 -34.57 8.88
N GLY A 68 -2.93 -35.06 7.84
CA GLY A 68 -4.11 -35.96 7.94
C GLY A 68 -5.39 -35.26 8.41
N ARG A 69 -5.41 -33.92 8.45
CA ARG A 69 -6.57 -33.13 8.85
C ARG A 69 -6.77 -31.98 7.85
N PRO A 70 -7.39 -32.22 6.69
CA PRO A 70 -7.58 -31.19 5.66
C PRO A 70 -8.28 -29.92 6.17
N GLN A 71 -9.17 -30.07 7.15
CA GLN A 71 -9.87 -28.92 7.76
C GLN A 71 -8.93 -27.94 8.48
N ILE A 72 -7.72 -28.36 8.89
CA ILE A 72 -6.74 -27.45 9.51
C ILE A 72 -6.27 -26.43 8.49
N PHE A 73 -5.94 -26.84 7.27
CA PHE A 73 -5.51 -25.94 6.20
C PHE A 73 -6.62 -24.95 5.84
N GLU A 74 -7.86 -25.44 5.66
CA GLU A 74 -9.02 -24.58 5.37
C GLU A 74 -9.24 -23.55 6.47
N ARG A 75 -9.20 -23.98 7.75
CA ARG A 75 -9.36 -23.08 8.88
C ARG A 75 -8.26 -22.03 8.96
N LEU A 76 -7.01 -22.37 8.65
CA LEU A 76 -5.91 -21.41 8.60
C LEU A 76 -6.11 -20.40 7.47
N CYS A 77 -6.61 -20.84 6.31
CA CYS A 77 -6.96 -19.95 5.21
C CYS A 77 -8.08 -18.98 5.62
N ASP A 78 -9.16 -19.48 6.24
CA ASP A 78 -10.27 -18.66 6.70
C ASP A 78 -9.82 -17.60 7.73
N MET A 79 -8.94 -17.98 8.66
CA MET A 79 -8.37 -17.05 9.62
C MET A 79 -7.53 -15.96 8.93
N LEU A 80 -6.73 -16.31 7.92
CA LEU A 80 -5.96 -15.34 7.15
C LEU A 80 -6.89 -14.41 6.38
N PHE A 81 -7.89 -14.95 5.67
CA PHE A 81 -8.84 -14.16 4.89
C PHE A 81 -9.66 -13.18 5.75
N ALA A 82 -9.96 -13.55 7.00
CA ALA A 82 -10.63 -12.67 7.93
C ALA A 82 -9.71 -11.57 8.50
N SER A 83 -8.43 -11.87 8.74
CA SER A 83 -7.53 -10.96 9.46
C SER A 83 -6.67 -10.10 8.54
N ALA A 84 -6.28 -10.58 7.36
CA ALA A 84 -5.34 -9.89 6.48
C ALA A 84 -5.89 -8.55 5.92
N PRO A 85 -7.15 -8.43 5.49
CA PRO A 85 -7.69 -7.14 5.02
C PRO A 85 -7.61 -6.06 6.10
N GLU A 86 -7.90 -6.41 7.34
CA GLU A 86 -7.82 -5.48 8.47
C GLU A 86 -6.37 -5.09 8.79
N ALA A 87 -5.44 -6.05 8.75
CA ALA A 87 -4.01 -5.76 8.92
C ALA A 87 -3.50 -4.80 7.83
N LEU A 88 -3.85 -5.04 6.57
CA LEU A 88 -3.49 -4.16 5.45
C LEU A 88 -4.11 -2.75 5.58
N ARG A 89 -5.35 -2.67 6.07
CA ARG A 89 -5.99 -1.39 6.36
C ARG A 89 -5.27 -0.63 7.47
N ARG A 90 -4.86 -1.33 8.54
CA ARG A 90 -4.09 -0.74 9.65
C ARG A 90 -2.72 -0.25 9.19
N ILE A 91 -2.01 -1.00 8.35
CA ILE A 91 -0.75 -0.56 7.75
C ILE A 91 -0.99 0.73 6.98
N GLY A 92 -2.00 0.79 6.10
CA GLY A 92 -2.31 1.97 5.33
C GLY A 92 -2.63 3.19 6.19
N ALA A 93 -3.50 3.05 7.19
CA ALA A 93 -3.87 4.13 8.11
C ALA A 93 -2.67 4.66 8.90
N ALA A 94 -1.81 3.76 9.41
CA ALA A 94 -0.60 4.14 10.14
C ALA A 94 0.41 4.88 9.23
N LEU A 95 0.54 4.47 7.96
CA LEU A 95 1.39 5.17 6.98
C LEU A 95 0.86 6.58 6.65
N GLU A 96 -0.45 6.75 6.55
CA GLU A 96 -1.09 8.06 6.35
C GLU A 96 -0.86 8.97 7.55
N ALA A 97 -0.94 8.43 8.76
CA ALA A 97 -0.67 9.14 10.01
C ALA A 97 0.83 9.42 10.27
N GLY A 98 1.74 8.80 9.49
CA GLY A 98 3.19 8.87 9.74
C GLY A 98 3.67 7.99 10.89
N GLU A 99 2.84 7.07 11.35
CA GLU A 99 3.12 6.14 12.46
C GLU A 99 3.82 4.87 11.93
N PHE A 100 5.04 5.01 11.45
CA PHE A 100 5.78 3.92 10.77
C PHE A 100 6.00 2.69 11.66
N GLU A 101 6.26 2.87 12.96
CA GLU A 101 6.42 1.76 13.90
C GLU A 101 5.13 0.95 14.05
N ALA A 102 3.97 1.61 14.13
CA ALA A 102 2.67 0.95 14.19
C ALA A 102 2.38 0.18 12.90
N ALA A 103 2.75 0.75 11.74
CA ALA A 103 2.65 0.08 10.46
C ALA A 103 3.53 -1.17 10.40
N GLY A 104 4.78 -1.08 10.89
CA GLY A 104 5.71 -2.21 10.99
C GLY A 104 5.20 -3.32 11.88
N ALA A 105 4.64 -2.99 13.05
CA ALA A 105 4.05 -3.98 13.96
C ALA A 105 2.86 -4.72 13.34
N ALA A 106 2.01 -4.00 12.60
CA ALA A 106 0.89 -4.61 11.88
C ALA A 106 1.38 -5.53 10.75
N ALA A 107 2.42 -5.15 10.03
CA ALA A 107 3.06 -5.96 8.99
C ALA A 107 3.68 -7.23 9.56
N HIS A 108 4.38 -7.14 10.68
CA HIS A 108 4.97 -8.29 11.37
C HIS A 108 3.93 -9.34 11.77
N SER A 109 2.80 -8.89 12.29
CA SER A 109 1.69 -9.78 12.63
C SER A 109 1.13 -10.48 11.39
N LEU A 110 0.95 -9.76 10.30
CA LEU A 110 0.47 -10.30 9.03
C LEU A 110 1.48 -11.32 8.45
N LYS A 111 2.78 -10.98 8.47
CA LYS A 111 3.86 -11.85 7.96
C LYS A 111 3.86 -13.22 8.65
N SER A 112 3.66 -13.24 9.97
CA SER A 112 3.58 -14.49 10.73
C SER A 112 2.44 -15.39 10.25
N ALA A 113 1.25 -14.84 10.02
CA ALA A 113 0.11 -15.57 9.49
C ALA A 113 0.33 -16.07 8.06
N VAL A 114 0.94 -15.23 7.21
CA VAL A 114 1.26 -15.54 5.80
C VAL A 114 2.30 -16.67 5.72
N ASN A 115 3.35 -16.59 6.52
CA ASN A 115 4.39 -17.63 6.58
C ASN A 115 3.83 -18.99 6.97
N ASN A 116 2.88 -19.04 7.91
CA ASN A 116 2.25 -20.29 8.33
C ASN A 116 1.53 -21.03 7.19
N LEU A 117 1.09 -20.29 6.16
CA LEU A 117 0.40 -20.83 4.97
C LEU A 117 1.30 -20.95 3.73
N GLY A 118 2.58 -20.60 3.86
CA GLY A 118 3.53 -20.67 2.74
C GLY A 118 3.40 -19.53 1.73
N GLY A 119 2.89 -18.38 2.12
CA GLY A 119 2.75 -17.20 1.25
C GLY A 119 4.08 -16.49 1.02
N ARG A 120 4.97 -17.04 0.18
CA ARG A 120 6.36 -16.59 0.01
C ARG A 120 6.46 -15.16 -0.49
N ARG A 121 5.79 -14.83 -1.58
CA ARG A 121 5.91 -13.50 -2.20
C ARG A 121 5.45 -12.38 -1.26
N LEU A 122 4.29 -12.55 -0.62
CA LEU A 122 3.79 -11.57 0.34
C LEU A 122 4.68 -11.48 1.58
N ALA A 123 5.21 -12.60 2.07
CA ALA A 123 6.13 -12.60 3.21
C ALA A 123 7.41 -11.82 2.92
N GLU A 124 8.01 -11.99 1.73
CA GLU A 124 9.19 -11.22 1.33
C GLU A 124 8.89 -9.72 1.18
N GLN A 125 7.73 -9.35 0.64
CA GLN A 125 7.33 -7.94 0.58
C GLN A 125 7.17 -7.34 1.98
N LEU A 126 6.57 -8.08 2.89
CA LEU A 126 6.44 -7.67 4.28
C LEU A 126 7.81 -7.54 4.96
N ASP A 127 8.77 -8.42 4.63
CA ASP A 127 10.15 -8.31 5.13
C ASP A 127 10.85 -7.04 4.63
N VAL A 128 10.74 -6.73 3.33
CA VAL A 128 11.28 -5.50 2.75
C VAL A 128 10.66 -4.27 3.43
N PHE A 129 9.36 -4.28 3.65
CA PHE A 129 8.66 -3.20 4.34
C PHE A 129 9.09 -3.06 5.80
N GLU A 130 9.14 -4.15 6.58
CA GLU A 130 9.60 -4.14 7.96
C GLU A 130 11.05 -3.65 8.08
N ASN A 131 11.92 -4.05 7.15
CA ASN A 131 13.30 -3.60 7.12
C ASN A 131 13.39 -2.09 6.86
N ALA A 132 12.63 -1.56 5.89
CA ALA A 132 12.59 -0.12 5.62
C ALA A 132 12.12 0.69 6.84
N VAL A 133 11.14 0.18 7.59
CA VAL A 133 10.70 0.81 8.85
C VAL A 133 11.80 0.74 9.91
N ARG A 134 12.41 -0.42 10.11
CA ARG A 134 13.44 -0.64 11.15
C ARG A 134 14.69 0.19 10.89
N GLU A 135 15.10 0.35 9.66
CA GLU A 135 16.27 1.13 9.24
C GLU A 135 15.97 2.63 9.20
N GLN A 136 14.77 3.04 9.58
CA GLN A 136 14.32 4.43 9.55
C GLN A 136 14.54 5.07 8.17
N ALA A 137 14.26 4.31 7.14
CA ALA A 137 14.37 4.77 5.77
C ALA A 137 13.50 6.02 5.52
N ASP A 138 13.85 6.76 4.46
CA ASP A 138 13.03 7.90 4.02
C ASP A 138 11.54 7.53 3.96
N PRO A 139 10.62 8.39 4.44
CA PRO A 139 9.17 8.11 4.44
C PRO A 139 8.60 7.69 3.08
N GLN A 140 9.16 8.21 1.98
CA GLN A 140 8.76 7.78 0.64
C GLN A 140 9.24 6.36 0.30
N ALA A 141 10.43 5.98 0.77
CA ALA A 141 10.92 4.62 0.59
C ALA A 141 10.07 3.61 1.36
N VAL A 142 9.66 3.95 2.59
CA VAL A 142 8.74 3.12 3.38
C VAL A 142 7.38 2.97 2.67
N ARG A 143 6.81 4.06 2.14
CA ARG A 143 5.54 4.01 1.39
C ARG A 143 5.68 3.20 0.09
N ARG A 144 6.80 3.33 -0.62
CA ARG A 144 7.07 2.49 -1.81
C ARG A 144 7.13 1.01 -1.44
N ALA A 145 7.81 0.64 -0.36
CA ALA A 145 7.87 -0.73 0.11
C ALA A 145 6.49 -1.32 0.47
N ALA A 146 5.55 -0.47 0.89
CA ALA A 146 4.18 -0.87 1.22
C ALA A 146 3.25 -0.96 -0.01
N SER A 147 3.59 -0.32 -1.13
CA SER A 147 2.63 -0.09 -2.23
C SER A 147 2.06 -1.38 -2.84
N GLY A 148 2.81 -2.48 -2.86
CA GLY A 148 2.34 -3.73 -3.44
C GLY A 148 1.77 -4.76 -2.48
N LEU A 149 1.74 -4.48 -1.20
CA LEU A 149 1.25 -5.46 -0.23
C LEU A 149 -0.18 -5.92 -0.52
N LYS A 150 -1.06 -5.01 -0.95
CA LYS A 150 -2.45 -5.35 -1.31
C LYS A 150 -2.52 -6.27 -2.52
N GLN A 151 -1.70 -6.00 -3.55
CA GLN A 151 -1.67 -6.84 -4.76
C GLN A 151 -1.09 -8.23 -4.46
N ALA A 152 -0.01 -8.30 -3.69
CA ALA A 152 0.56 -9.58 -3.29
C ALA A 152 -0.39 -10.40 -2.43
N TYR A 153 -1.17 -9.74 -1.56
CA TYR A 153 -2.22 -10.41 -0.81
C TYR A 153 -3.32 -10.96 -1.73
N ALA A 154 -3.80 -10.19 -2.70
CA ALA A 154 -4.82 -10.66 -3.64
C ALA A 154 -4.34 -11.88 -4.45
N GLN A 155 -3.06 -11.91 -4.86
CA GLN A 155 -2.46 -13.06 -5.51
C GLN A 155 -2.40 -14.29 -4.59
N LEU A 156 -2.01 -14.09 -3.33
CA LEU A 156 -1.97 -15.15 -2.33
C LEU A 156 -3.38 -15.70 -2.05
N GLU A 157 -4.36 -14.83 -1.84
CA GLU A 157 -5.76 -15.21 -1.62
C GLU A 157 -6.29 -16.07 -2.76
N THR A 158 -6.06 -15.65 -4.01
CA THR A 158 -6.45 -16.41 -5.19
C THR A 158 -5.77 -17.79 -5.24
N ALA A 159 -4.47 -17.86 -4.94
CA ALA A 159 -3.73 -19.11 -4.92
C ALA A 159 -4.22 -20.06 -3.82
N LEU A 160 -4.51 -19.56 -2.63
CA LEU A 160 -5.02 -20.36 -1.51
C LEU A 160 -6.45 -20.86 -1.76
N ARG A 161 -7.34 -20.02 -2.32
CA ARG A 161 -8.70 -20.46 -2.73
C ARG A 161 -8.65 -21.59 -3.74
N GLY A 162 -7.80 -21.51 -4.74
CA GLY A 162 -7.58 -22.59 -5.69
C GLY A 162 -7.01 -23.87 -5.05
N GLN A 163 -6.37 -23.79 -3.88
CA GLN A 163 -5.94 -24.98 -3.12
C GLN A 163 -7.10 -25.59 -2.33
N THR A 164 -7.97 -24.78 -1.73
CA THR A 164 -9.12 -25.26 -0.95
C THR A 164 -10.16 -25.94 -1.85
N GLU A 165 -10.46 -25.38 -3.03
CA GLU A 165 -11.39 -25.95 -4.00
C GLU A 165 -10.94 -27.33 -4.51
N ARG A 166 -9.63 -27.53 -4.71
CA ARG A 166 -9.06 -28.84 -5.11
C ARG A 166 -9.17 -29.90 -4.02
N SER A 167 -9.36 -29.47 -2.76
CA SER A 167 -9.52 -30.38 -1.61
C SER A 167 -10.95 -30.93 -1.51
N THR A 168 -11.95 -30.16 -1.94
CA THR A 168 -13.37 -30.52 -1.84
C THR A 168 -13.87 -31.37 -3.02
N GLY A 169 -13.10 -31.50 -4.07
CA GLY A 169 -13.48 -32.18 -5.32
C GLY A 169 -13.01 -33.63 -5.47
N THR A 170 -12.46 -34.24 -4.42
CA THR A 170 -12.05 -35.66 -4.40
C THR A 170 -12.84 -36.43 -3.36
#